data_dfe276383596c643d83225dc999fce95
#
_entry.id   dfe276383596c643d83225dc999fce95
#
_cell.length_a   1.000
_cell.length_b   1.000
_cell.length_c   1.000
_cell.angle_alpha   90.00
_cell.angle_beta   90.00
_cell.angle_gamma   90.00
#
_symmetry.space_group_name_H-M   'P 1'
#
loop_
_entity.id
_entity.type
_entity.pdbx_description
1 polymer ?
#
loop_
_entity_poly.entity_id
_entity_poly.type
_entity_poly.pdbx_seq_one_letter_code
_entity_poly.pdbx_strand_id
1 'polypeptide(L)'
;MKQFHRVVALGAAWIMLAAAPVWAQIKVGITLSATGPAASLGIPQKNTVALLPKEIGGKSIEYIVLDDASDPTTAVTNMRKLVTENGVDVVLGSSITPNSLAMIDVAAELKVPMISMAASAKIVDPVDAKRAWVFKTPQNDSLMAEAIAEHMSANHITSVGFVGFSDAYGQGWLAEFTKAAEAHGIKIVATESYARTDTSVTAQALKLIAAKPQAILVAASGTPAALPEATLKERGYAGVIYQTHGVANNDFLRVGGKDVEGTILPSGPILVAAQLPDSNASKQQGLAYTHAYEAAYGGGSVATFGAHLWDAALLLQHAIPEALKKAQPGTPEFRVALRDAIEGTTNLPAAHGVFNMSKTDHSGLDARARVMVTIKDGKWVLLK
;
A
#
# COMPACT_ATOMS: atom_id res chain seq x y z
N MET A 1 34.55 77.58 44.18
CA MET A 1 33.33 76.86 43.74
C MET A 1 33.71 76.03 42.53
N LYS A 2 33.83 74.72 42.70
CA LYS A 2 34.23 73.79 41.65
C LYS A 2 33.02 72.89 41.32
N GLN A 3 32.48 72.99 40.08
CA GLN A 3 31.41 72.13 39.57
C GLN A 3 32.01 70.79 39.14
N PHE A 4 31.50 69.71 39.66
CA PHE A 4 31.76 68.33 39.20
C PHE A 4 30.74 67.95 38.16
N HIS A 5 31.20 67.68 36.95
CA HIS A 5 30.36 67.05 35.90
C HIS A 5 30.48 65.56 36.05
N ARG A 6 29.39 64.89 36.34
CA ARG A 6 29.25 63.41 36.26
C ARG A 6 28.87 63.02 34.87
N VAL A 7 29.74 62.34 34.16
CA VAL A 7 29.46 61.68 32.89
C VAL A 7 28.87 60.30 33.22
N VAL A 8 27.58 60.09 32.82
CA VAL A 8 26.92 58.79 32.92
C VAL A 8 27.17 58.08 31.58
N ALA A 9 28.00 57.02 31.55
CA ALA A 9 28.20 56.14 30.40
C ALA A 9 27.07 55.13 30.40
N LEU A 10 26.09 55.24 29.47
CA LEU A 10 25.12 54.16 29.15
C LEU A 10 25.82 53.08 28.30
N GLY A 11 26.13 51.95 28.91
CA GLY A 11 26.54 50.76 28.22
C GLY A 11 25.34 50.09 27.56
N ALA A 12 25.21 50.15 26.26
CA ALA A 12 24.24 49.36 25.47
C ALA A 12 24.73 47.91 25.39
N ALA A 13 24.17 47.06 26.22
CA ALA A 13 24.36 45.58 26.11
C ALA A 13 23.56 45.08 24.91
N TRP A 14 24.23 44.77 23.80
CA TRP A 14 23.65 44.00 22.69
C TRP A 14 23.48 42.56 23.14
N ILE A 15 22.24 42.18 23.43
CA ILE A 15 21.84 40.78 23.62
C ILE A 15 21.78 40.15 22.20
N MET A 16 22.85 39.50 21.79
CA MET A 16 22.79 38.57 20.65
C MET A 16 21.87 37.42 21.05
N LEU A 17 20.59 37.46 20.61
CA LEU A 17 19.78 36.25 20.56
C LEU A 17 20.48 35.31 19.56
N ALA A 18 21.19 34.31 20.07
CA ALA A 18 21.63 33.19 19.30
C ALA A 18 20.33 32.47 18.83
N ALA A 19 19.92 32.71 17.60
CA ALA A 19 18.92 31.90 16.94
C ALA A 19 19.49 30.47 16.92
N ALA A 20 19.01 29.61 17.82
CA ALA A 20 19.31 28.19 17.74
C ALA A 20 18.92 27.74 16.32
N PRO A 21 19.79 26.99 15.60
CA PRO A 21 19.43 26.51 14.29
C PRO A 21 18.14 25.69 14.45
N VAL A 22 17.03 26.20 13.91
CA VAL A 22 15.82 25.42 13.73
C VAL A 22 16.20 24.33 12.75
N TRP A 23 16.54 23.15 13.28
CA TRP A 23 16.86 21.99 12.48
C TRP A 23 15.61 21.69 11.66
N ALA A 24 15.70 21.88 10.35
CA ALA A 24 14.58 21.65 9.48
C ALA A 24 14.06 20.22 9.67
N GLN A 25 12.83 20.12 10.15
CA GLN A 25 12.12 18.86 10.38
C GLN A 25 11.70 18.30 9.03
N ILE A 26 11.75 16.99 8.85
CA ILE A 26 11.20 16.34 7.67
C ILE A 26 9.72 16.11 7.91
N LYS A 27 8.87 16.54 6.99
CA LYS A 27 7.43 16.37 7.07
C LYS A 27 6.94 15.31 6.09
N VAL A 28 6.28 14.29 6.61
CA VAL A 28 5.70 13.18 5.86
C VAL A 28 4.18 13.31 5.90
N GLY A 29 3.56 13.65 4.77
CA GLY A 29 2.11 13.64 4.65
C GLY A 29 1.60 12.23 4.40
N ILE A 30 0.46 11.88 5.00
CA ILE A 30 -0.17 10.58 4.82
C ILE A 30 -1.65 10.80 4.52
N THR A 31 -2.14 10.32 3.38
CA THR A 31 -3.58 10.21 3.11
C THR A 31 -3.95 8.75 2.94
N LEU A 32 -4.99 8.32 3.64
CA LEU A 32 -5.39 6.91 3.69
C LEU A 32 -6.89 6.76 3.93
N SER A 33 -7.45 5.62 3.56
CA SER A 33 -8.90 5.35 3.66
C SER A 33 -9.25 4.77 5.04
N ALA A 34 -9.16 5.59 6.12
CA ALA A 34 -9.48 5.14 7.48
C ALA A 34 -11.00 4.99 7.72
N THR A 35 -11.81 5.58 6.85
CA THR A 35 -13.28 5.43 6.85
C THR A 35 -13.77 5.05 5.44
N GLY A 36 -15.08 4.77 5.32
CA GLY A 36 -15.70 4.34 4.07
C GLY A 36 -15.47 2.86 3.74
N PRO A 37 -15.78 2.43 2.49
CA PRO A 37 -15.75 1.01 2.08
C PRO A 37 -14.38 0.35 2.17
N ALA A 38 -13.29 1.12 2.20
CA ALA A 38 -11.93 0.60 2.30
C ALA A 38 -11.31 0.75 3.71
N ALA A 39 -12.13 1.01 4.74
CA ALA A 39 -11.64 1.22 6.10
C ALA A 39 -10.79 0.06 6.64
N SER A 40 -11.12 -1.19 6.27
CA SER A 40 -10.33 -2.36 6.66
C SER A 40 -8.91 -2.40 6.09
N LEU A 41 -8.61 -1.56 5.08
CA LEU A 41 -7.27 -1.33 4.55
C LEU A 41 -6.59 -0.16 5.27
N GLY A 42 -7.31 0.96 5.41
CA GLY A 42 -6.74 2.21 5.94
C GLY A 42 -6.53 2.19 7.45
N ILE A 43 -7.35 1.49 8.23
CA ILE A 43 -7.19 1.41 9.70
C ILE A 43 -5.85 0.78 10.09
N PRO A 44 -5.42 -0.39 9.55
CA PRO A 44 -4.09 -0.92 9.85
C PRO A 44 -2.95 0.00 9.43
N GLN A 45 -3.10 0.73 8.32
CA GLN A 45 -2.12 1.74 7.89
C GLN A 45 -2.05 2.89 8.91
N LYS A 46 -3.21 3.43 9.33
CA LYS A 46 -3.27 4.47 10.36
C LYS A 46 -2.61 4.03 11.67
N ASN A 47 -2.90 2.81 12.11
CA ASN A 47 -2.31 2.23 13.30
C ASN A 47 -0.78 2.13 13.19
N THR A 48 -0.27 1.76 12.02
CA THR A 48 1.17 1.64 11.77
C THR A 48 1.91 2.96 11.91
N VAL A 49 1.27 4.12 11.70
CA VAL A 49 1.91 5.44 11.87
C VAL A 49 2.55 5.59 13.25
N ALA A 50 1.91 5.07 14.30
CA ALA A 50 2.43 5.14 15.66
C ALA A 50 3.73 4.33 15.88
N LEU A 51 4.01 3.39 14.97
CA LEU A 51 5.18 2.50 15.01
C LEU A 51 6.35 3.03 14.16
N LEU A 52 6.13 4.07 13.36
CA LEU A 52 7.14 4.61 12.46
C LEU A 52 8.24 5.37 13.21
N PRO A 53 9.47 5.44 12.66
CA PRO A 53 10.58 6.12 13.31
C PRO A 53 10.31 7.62 13.43
N LYS A 54 10.62 8.19 14.59
CA LYS A 54 10.48 9.62 14.87
C LYS A 54 11.69 10.44 14.44
N GLU A 55 12.74 9.78 14.02
CA GLU A 55 13.98 10.38 13.55
C GLU A 55 14.59 9.52 12.44
N ILE A 56 15.08 10.17 11.36
CA ILE A 56 15.82 9.53 10.26
C ILE A 56 16.95 10.46 9.85
N GLY A 57 18.19 9.90 9.75
CA GLY A 57 19.35 10.67 9.33
C GLY A 57 19.68 11.87 10.25
N GLY A 58 19.38 11.78 11.55
CA GLY A 58 19.57 12.86 12.52
C GLY A 58 18.58 14.00 12.41
N LYS A 59 17.46 13.81 11.68
CA LYS A 59 16.37 14.77 11.56
C LYS A 59 15.08 14.21 12.15
N SER A 60 14.36 15.01 12.93
CA SER A 60 13.04 14.63 13.41
C SER A 60 12.04 14.50 12.27
N ILE A 61 11.10 13.55 12.39
CA ILE A 61 10.04 13.32 11.42
C ILE A 61 8.70 13.73 12.01
N GLU A 62 7.95 14.53 11.27
CA GLU A 62 6.56 14.85 11.56
C GLU A 62 5.65 14.09 10.58
N TYR A 63 4.71 13.30 11.11
CA TYR A 63 3.70 12.59 10.32
C TYR A 63 2.37 13.31 10.41
N ILE A 64 1.83 13.75 9.27
CA ILE A 64 0.54 14.45 9.17
C ILE A 64 -0.44 13.53 8.45
N VAL A 65 -1.46 13.04 9.17
CA VAL A 65 -2.40 12.03 8.67
C VAL A 65 -3.75 12.65 8.38
N LEU A 66 -4.26 12.40 7.17
CA LEU A 66 -5.59 12.79 6.71
C LEU A 66 -6.36 11.56 6.21
N ASP A 67 -7.64 11.49 6.56
CA ASP A 67 -8.54 10.45 6.04
C ASP A 67 -9.13 10.90 4.70
N ASP A 68 -9.05 10.03 3.68
CA ASP A 68 -9.67 10.28 2.38
C ASP A 68 -11.06 9.67 2.23
N ALA A 69 -11.56 9.02 3.28
CA ALA A 69 -12.88 8.40 3.34
C ALA A 69 -13.18 7.44 2.17
N SER A 70 -12.15 6.85 1.55
CA SER A 70 -12.24 6.01 0.35
C SER A 70 -12.76 6.77 -0.90
N ASP A 71 -12.62 8.10 -0.92
CA ASP A 71 -13.09 8.98 -1.99
C ASP A 71 -11.91 9.63 -2.76
N PRO A 72 -11.87 9.48 -4.11
CA PRO A 72 -10.77 10.03 -4.91
C PRO A 72 -10.67 11.56 -4.86
N THR A 73 -11.79 12.27 -4.76
CA THR A 73 -11.80 13.74 -4.70
C THR A 73 -11.23 14.23 -3.38
N THR A 74 -11.59 13.58 -2.30
CA THR A 74 -11.05 13.85 -0.96
C THR A 74 -9.54 13.54 -0.92
N ALA A 75 -9.09 12.43 -1.54
CA ALA A 75 -7.66 12.10 -1.62
C ALA A 75 -6.85 13.18 -2.35
N VAL A 76 -7.35 13.70 -3.47
CA VAL A 76 -6.73 14.82 -4.20
C VAL A 76 -6.69 16.09 -3.34
N THR A 77 -7.79 16.42 -2.65
CA THR A 77 -7.87 17.58 -1.75
C THR A 77 -6.88 17.45 -0.61
N ASN A 78 -6.80 16.28 0.02
CA ASN A 78 -5.84 15.99 1.09
C ASN A 78 -4.40 16.14 0.61
N MET A 79 -4.07 15.59 -0.57
CA MET A 79 -2.72 15.70 -1.12
C MET A 79 -2.33 17.15 -1.37
N ARG A 80 -3.23 17.95 -1.98
CA ARG A 80 -2.96 19.39 -2.17
C ARG A 80 -2.73 20.10 -0.84
N LYS A 81 -3.59 19.86 0.16
CA LYS A 81 -3.46 20.42 1.50
C LYS A 81 -2.13 20.05 2.17
N LEU A 82 -1.77 18.76 2.14
CA LEU A 82 -0.50 18.30 2.69
C LEU A 82 0.70 19.02 2.08
N VAL A 83 0.70 19.23 0.76
CA VAL A 83 1.83 19.85 0.06
C VAL A 83 1.83 21.36 0.17
N THR A 84 0.69 22.04 -0.02
CA THR A 84 0.64 23.51 -0.13
C THR A 84 0.47 24.22 1.21
N GLU A 85 -0.26 23.60 2.16
CA GLU A 85 -0.52 24.21 3.47
C GLU A 85 0.43 23.65 4.55
N ASN A 86 0.64 22.33 4.56
CA ASN A 86 1.49 21.70 5.57
C ASN A 86 2.98 21.65 5.16
N GLY A 87 3.29 21.82 3.86
CA GLY A 87 4.65 21.88 3.36
C GLY A 87 5.41 20.56 3.48
N VAL A 88 4.74 19.42 3.23
CA VAL A 88 5.36 18.11 3.35
C VAL A 88 6.42 17.84 2.28
N ASP A 89 7.43 17.05 2.62
CA ASP A 89 8.52 16.66 1.74
C ASP A 89 8.17 15.45 0.87
N VAL A 90 7.27 14.59 1.35
CA VAL A 90 6.80 13.37 0.70
C VAL A 90 5.38 13.05 1.12
N VAL A 91 4.60 12.39 0.25
CA VAL A 91 3.25 11.90 0.57
C VAL A 91 3.22 10.38 0.49
N LEU A 92 2.70 9.72 1.55
CA LEU A 92 2.40 8.30 1.58
C LEU A 92 0.88 8.11 1.39
N GLY A 93 0.49 7.27 0.45
CA GLY A 93 -0.94 7.02 0.17
C GLY A 93 -1.29 7.05 -1.33
N SER A 94 -2.55 6.76 -1.68
CA SER A 94 -3.65 6.35 -0.81
C SER A 94 -3.68 4.82 -0.63
N SER A 95 -4.71 4.36 0.12
CA SER A 95 -4.93 2.93 0.38
C SER A 95 -5.47 2.15 -0.81
N ILE A 96 -6.15 2.82 -1.74
CA ILE A 96 -6.89 2.20 -2.85
C ILE A 96 -6.52 2.77 -4.21
N THR A 97 -6.67 1.94 -5.24
CA THR A 97 -6.30 2.26 -6.62
C THR A 97 -6.98 3.52 -7.16
N PRO A 98 -8.31 3.72 -7.06
CA PRO A 98 -8.95 4.93 -7.59
C PRO A 98 -8.36 6.22 -7.01
N ASN A 99 -8.15 6.25 -5.70
CA ASN A 99 -7.59 7.39 -4.98
C ASN A 99 -6.15 7.66 -5.42
N SER A 100 -5.31 6.63 -5.44
CA SER A 100 -3.90 6.76 -5.83
C SER A 100 -3.74 7.23 -7.29
N LEU A 101 -4.57 6.73 -8.22
CA LEU A 101 -4.56 7.18 -9.61
C LEU A 101 -4.94 8.66 -9.74
N ALA A 102 -5.93 9.12 -8.98
CA ALA A 102 -6.35 10.53 -8.98
C ALA A 102 -5.26 11.49 -8.45
N MET A 103 -4.36 11.00 -7.59
CA MET A 103 -3.30 11.80 -6.98
C MET A 103 -2.06 11.98 -7.89
N ILE A 104 -1.89 11.17 -8.94
CA ILE A 104 -0.69 11.18 -9.80
C ILE A 104 -0.40 12.56 -10.39
N ASP A 105 -1.44 13.20 -10.95
CA ASP A 105 -1.29 14.52 -11.57
C ASP A 105 -0.86 15.58 -10.55
N VAL A 106 -1.35 15.49 -9.31
CA VAL A 106 -0.96 16.40 -8.22
C VAL A 106 0.49 16.18 -7.80
N ALA A 107 0.95 14.92 -7.73
CA ALA A 107 2.34 14.60 -7.43
C ALA A 107 3.30 15.25 -8.44
N ALA A 108 2.98 15.12 -9.73
CA ALA A 108 3.77 15.69 -10.81
C ALA A 108 3.72 17.24 -10.85
N GLU A 109 2.53 17.82 -10.70
CA GLU A 109 2.29 19.27 -10.68
C GLU A 109 3.09 19.97 -9.57
N LEU A 110 2.98 19.42 -8.35
CA LEU A 110 3.60 19.97 -7.15
C LEU A 110 5.03 19.48 -6.91
N LYS A 111 5.53 18.61 -7.78
CA LYS A 111 6.87 17.99 -7.70
C LYS A 111 7.16 17.47 -6.30
N VAL A 112 6.27 16.61 -5.80
CA VAL A 112 6.40 15.94 -4.51
C VAL A 112 6.44 14.43 -4.70
N PRO A 113 7.42 13.71 -4.13
CA PRO A 113 7.42 12.26 -4.16
C PRO A 113 6.16 11.71 -3.49
N MET A 114 5.54 10.72 -4.12
CA MET A 114 4.40 9.99 -3.60
C MET A 114 4.72 8.50 -3.55
N ILE A 115 4.49 7.84 -2.40
CA ILE A 115 4.58 6.39 -2.28
C ILE A 115 3.16 5.85 -2.03
N SER A 116 2.57 5.24 -3.05
CA SER A 116 1.24 4.67 -2.97
C SER A 116 1.22 3.35 -2.20
N MET A 117 0.14 3.09 -1.46
CA MET A 117 -0.13 1.82 -0.79
C MET A 117 -1.21 1.01 -1.53
N ALA A 118 -1.45 1.30 -2.80
CA ALA A 118 -2.43 0.60 -3.66
C ALA A 118 -1.73 -0.26 -4.73
N ALA A 119 -2.43 -1.32 -5.19
CA ALA A 119 -1.81 -2.42 -5.91
C ALA A 119 -1.63 -2.22 -7.42
N SER A 120 -2.48 -1.41 -8.09
CA SER A 120 -2.49 -1.36 -9.55
C SER A 120 -1.14 -0.96 -10.14
N ALA A 121 -0.68 -1.71 -11.15
CA ALA A 121 0.49 -1.39 -11.93
C ALA A 121 0.37 -0.01 -12.60
N LYS A 122 -0.84 0.40 -13.01
CA LYS A 122 -1.12 1.69 -13.66
C LYS A 122 -0.75 2.92 -12.81
N ILE A 123 -0.52 2.74 -11.52
CA ILE A 123 -0.08 3.83 -10.63
C ILE A 123 1.34 4.25 -10.98
N VAL A 124 2.20 3.31 -11.36
CA VAL A 124 3.63 3.53 -11.60
C VAL A 124 4.07 3.18 -13.01
N ASP A 125 3.30 2.42 -13.77
CA ASP A 125 3.68 1.90 -15.09
C ASP A 125 2.73 2.40 -16.21
N PRO A 126 3.29 2.84 -17.36
CA PRO A 126 4.71 3.10 -17.60
C PRO A 126 5.21 4.33 -16.82
N VAL A 127 6.48 4.33 -16.45
CA VAL A 127 7.10 5.52 -15.83
C VAL A 127 7.24 6.61 -16.89
N ASP A 128 6.32 7.56 -16.84
CA ASP A 128 6.26 8.75 -17.69
C ASP A 128 6.57 10.02 -16.88
N ALA A 129 6.47 11.20 -17.48
CA ALA A 129 6.74 12.47 -16.80
C ALA A 129 5.89 12.70 -15.53
N LYS A 130 4.66 12.16 -15.48
CA LYS A 130 3.78 12.26 -14.31
C LYS A 130 4.17 11.23 -13.25
N ARG A 131 4.37 9.98 -13.66
CA ARG A 131 4.70 8.85 -12.77
C ARG A 131 6.16 8.87 -12.31
N ALA A 132 7.01 9.73 -12.88
CA ALA A 132 8.36 9.98 -12.36
C ALA A 132 8.40 10.45 -10.89
N TRP A 133 7.27 10.89 -10.33
CA TRP A 133 7.13 11.31 -8.93
C TRP A 133 6.41 10.28 -8.05
N VAL A 134 6.00 9.13 -8.61
CA VAL A 134 5.13 8.17 -7.95
C VAL A 134 5.80 6.80 -7.85
N PHE A 135 5.83 6.28 -6.65
CA PHE A 135 6.32 4.94 -6.26
C PHE A 135 5.20 4.18 -5.56
N LYS A 136 5.40 2.90 -5.28
CA LYS A 136 4.44 2.10 -4.51
C LYS A 136 5.12 0.98 -3.73
N THR A 137 4.48 0.51 -2.68
CA THR A 137 4.96 -0.63 -1.87
C THR A 137 4.19 -1.92 -2.09
N PRO A 138 2.90 -1.96 -2.49
CA PRO A 138 2.25 -3.22 -2.83
C PRO A 138 2.80 -3.83 -4.13
N GLN A 139 2.72 -5.14 -4.22
CA GLN A 139 2.98 -5.87 -5.46
C GLN A 139 2.05 -5.38 -6.58
N ASN A 140 2.53 -5.43 -7.81
CA ASN A 140 1.69 -5.16 -8.98
C ASN A 140 0.60 -6.22 -9.12
N ASP A 141 -0.60 -5.81 -9.51
CA ASP A 141 -1.71 -6.70 -9.86
C ASP A 141 -1.30 -7.70 -10.96
N SER A 142 -0.45 -7.31 -11.92
CA SER A 142 0.13 -8.21 -12.91
C SER A 142 0.95 -9.35 -12.29
N LEU A 143 1.82 -9.05 -11.31
CA LEU A 143 2.64 -10.04 -10.60
C LEU A 143 1.76 -11.04 -9.83
N MET A 144 0.68 -10.56 -9.23
CA MET A 144 -0.25 -11.38 -8.46
C MET A 144 -1.22 -12.18 -9.35
N ALA A 145 -1.64 -11.62 -10.49
CA ALA A 145 -2.44 -12.31 -11.48
C ALA A 145 -1.69 -13.50 -12.09
N GLU A 146 -0.40 -13.33 -12.37
CA GLU A 146 0.47 -14.42 -12.81
C GLU A 146 0.54 -15.55 -11.79
N ALA A 147 0.68 -15.25 -10.49
CA ALA A 147 0.68 -16.27 -9.44
C ALA A 147 -0.63 -17.08 -9.39
N ILE A 148 -1.77 -16.42 -9.59
CA ILE A 148 -3.07 -17.11 -9.66
C ILE A 148 -3.13 -18.02 -10.88
N ALA A 149 -2.73 -17.54 -12.05
CA ALA A 149 -2.76 -18.31 -13.31
C ALA A 149 -1.80 -19.50 -13.26
N GLU A 150 -0.58 -19.33 -12.73
CA GLU A 150 0.37 -20.43 -12.46
C GLU A 150 -0.25 -21.49 -11.56
N HIS A 151 -0.87 -21.09 -10.44
CA HIS A 151 -1.51 -22.02 -9.52
C HIS A 151 -2.71 -22.71 -10.14
N MET A 152 -3.56 -22.02 -10.89
CA MET A 152 -4.68 -22.60 -11.63
C MET A 152 -4.19 -23.65 -12.62
N SER A 153 -3.18 -23.33 -13.43
CA SER A 153 -2.59 -24.22 -14.42
C SER A 153 -1.99 -25.48 -13.78
N ALA A 154 -1.25 -25.33 -12.69
CA ALA A 154 -0.68 -26.44 -11.93
C ALA A 154 -1.76 -27.39 -11.34
N ASN A 155 -2.96 -26.88 -11.11
CA ASN A 155 -4.11 -27.63 -10.61
C ASN A 155 -5.12 -28.00 -11.72
N HIS A 156 -4.71 -27.93 -13.00
CA HIS A 156 -5.52 -28.31 -14.18
C HIS A 156 -6.83 -27.54 -14.30
N ILE A 157 -6.91 -26.32 -13.78
CA ILE A 157 -8.04 -25.41 -13.94
C ILE A 157 -7.90 -24.68 -15.29
N THR A 158 -8.81 -24.93 -16.20
CA THR A 158 -8.80 -24.39 -17.57
C THR A 158 -9.96 -23.42 -17.85
N SER A 159 -10.90 -23.28 -16.90
CA SER A 159 -12.02 -22.33 -17.03
C SER A 159 -12.28 -21.60 -15.73
N VAL A 160 -12.45 -20.28 -15.83
CA VAL A 160 -12.64 -19.40 -14.67
C VAL A 160 -13.75 -18.37 -14.93
N GLY A 161 -14.58 -18.12 -13.90
CA GLY A 161 -15.45 -16.96 -13.83
C GLY A 161 -14.72 -15.81 -13.16
N PHE A 162 -14.97 -14.59 -13.58
CA PHE A 162 -14.41 -13.39 -12.99
C PHE A 162 -15.52 -12.50 -12.40
N VAL A 163 -15.36 -12.03 -11.18
CA VAL A 163 -16.16 -10.95 -10.62
C VAL A 163 -15.26 -9.95 -9.91
N GLY A 164 -15.37 -8.67 -10.26
CA GLY A 164 -14.51 -7.64 -9.69
C GLY A 164 -15.26 -6.37 -9.33
N PHE A 165 -14.60 -5.47 -8.60
CA PHE A 165 -15.16 -4.15 -8.42
C PHE A 165 -15.36 -3.44 -9.77
N SER A 166 -16.41 -2.64 -9.88
CA SER A 166 -16.72 -1.83 -11.07
C SER A 166 -15.81 -0.59 -11.23
N ASP A 167 -14.83 -0.42 -10.35
CA ASP A 167 -13.87 0.68 -10.35
C ASP A 167 -12.53 0.32 -11.02
N ALA A 168 -11.57 1.24 -10.98
CA ALA A 168 -10.24 1.08 -11.59
C ALA A 168 -9.45 -0.11 -11.03
N TYR A 169 -9.71 -0.56 -9.80
CA TYR A 169 -9.08 -1.75 -9.22
C TYR A 169 -9.57 -3.02 -9.92
N GLY A 170 -10.89 -3.25 -9.95
CA GLY A 170 -11.45 -4.44 -10.60
C GLY A 170 -11.19 -4.48 -12.10
N GLN A 171 -11.28 -3.33 -12.77
CA GLN A 171 -10.95 -3.21 -14.20
C GLN A 171 -9.47 -3.50 -14.49
N GLY A 172 -8.56 -3.02 -13.64
CA GLY A 172 -7.12 -3.31 -13.73
C GLY A 172 -6.86 -4.80 -13.57
N TRP A 173 -7.45 -5.41 -12.54
CA TRP A 173 -7.35 -6.85 -12.31
C TRP A 173 -7.88 -7.69 -13.47
N LEU A 174 -9.03 -7.32 -14.04
CA LEU A 174 -9.55 -8.03 -15.23
C LEU A 174 -8.55 -7.98 -16.37
N ALA A 175 -7.99 -6.81 -16.64
CA ALA A 175 -7.03 -6.65 -17.74
C ALA A 175 -5.75 -7.48 -17.53
N GLU A 176 -5.16 -7.42 -16.32
CA GLU A 176 -3.93 -8.17 -16.03
C GLU A 176 -4.18 -9.67 -15.90
N PHE A 177 -5.29 -10.07 -15.29
CA PHE A 177 -5.64 -11.49 -15.21
C PHE A 177 -6.01 -12.10 -16.57
N THR A 178 -6.61 -11.34 -17.49
CA THR A 178 -6.88 -11.80 -18.87
C THR A 178 -5.57 -12.18 -19.56
N LYS A 179 -4.54 -11.33 -19.48
CA LYS A 179 -3.22 -11.61 -20.08
C LYS A 179 -2.59 -12.88 -19.47
N ALA A 180 -2.60 -12.99 -18.13
CA ALA A 180 -2.05 -14.16 -17.44
C ALA A 180 -2.84 -15.44 -17.79
N ALA A 181 -4.17 -15.38 -17.77
CA ALA A 181 -5.04 -16.49 -18.12
C ALA A 181 -4.80 -16.99 -19.54
N GLU A 182 -4.70 -16.09 -20.52
CA GLU A 182 -4.39 -16.42 -21.92
C GLU A 182 -3.03 -17.10 -22.04
N ALA A 183 -1.99 -16.60 -21.36
CA ALA A 183 -0.65 -17.17 -21.38
C ALA A 183 -0.61 -18.60 -20.82
N HIS A 184 -1.50 -18.93 -19.88
CA HIS A 184 -1.62 -20.26 -19.25
C HIS A 184 -2.74 -21.13 -19.85
N GLY A 185 -3.37 -20.72 -20.95
CA GLY A 185 -4.45 -21.49 -21.60
C GLY A 185 -5.74 -21.57 -20.77
N ILE A 186 -5.98 -20.63 -19.87
CA ILE A 186 -7.17 -20.56 -19.03
C ILE A 186 -8.21 -19.65 -19.69
N LYS A 187 -9.43 -20.17 -19.85
CA LYS A 187 -10.53 -19.42 -20.46
C LYS A 187 -11.37 -18.70 -19.41
N ILE A 188 -11.52 -17.39 -19.52
CA ILE A 188 -12.52 -16.63 -18.75
C ILE A 188 -13.89 -16.85 -19.44
N VAL A 189 -14.77 -17.59 -18.76
CA VAL A 189 -16.08 -18.00 -19.34
C VAL A 189 -17.24 -17.07 -18.98
N ALA A 190 -17.08 -16.26 -17.95
CA ALA A 190 -18.03 -15.22 -17.55
C ALA A 190 -17.32 -14.09 -16.82
N THR A 191 -17.80 -12.87 -16.99
CA THR A 191 -17.28 -11.66 -16.31
C THR A 191 -18.42 -10.84 -15.77
N GLU A 192 -18.38 -10.54 -14.48
CA GLU A 192 -19.35 -9.71 -13.77
C GLU A 192 -18.64 -8.64 -12.94
N SER A 193 -19.38 -7.62 -12.55
CA SER A 193 -18.85 -6.56 -11.67
C SER A 193 -19.88 -6.09 -10.65
N TYR A 194 -19.39 -5.45 -9.58
CA TYR A 194 -20.21 -4.85 -8.53
C TYR A 194 -19.51 -3.65 -7.90
N ALA A 195 -20.28 -2.77 -7.25
CA ALA A 195 -19.71 -1.61 -6.55
C ALA A 195 -19.25 -2.00 -5.15
N ARG A 196 -18.23 -1.29 -4.61
CA ARG A 196 -17.75 -1.50 -3.23
C ARG A 196 -18.83 -1.35 -2.16
N THR A 197 -19.90 -0.62 -2.48
CA THR A 197 -21.02 -0.31 -1.60
C THR A 197 -22.22 -1.22 -1.82
N ASP A 198 -22.16 -2.15 -2.77
CA ASP A 198 -23.26 -3.07 -3.02
C ASP A 198 -23.45 -4.01 -1.82
N THR A 199 -24.70 -4.25 -1.48
CA THR A 199 -25.12 -5.14 -0.40
C THR A 199 -25.67 -6.48 -0.92
N SER A 200 -25.78 -6.64 -2.25
CA SER A 200 -26.19 -7.88 -2.91
C SER A 200 -25.49 -8.03 -4.25
N VAL A 201 -25.04 -9.25 -4.53
CA VAL A 201 -24.43 -9.67 -5.81
C VAL A 201 -25.08 -10.94 -6.34
N THR A 202 -26.33 -11.20 -5.96
CA THR A 202 -27.06 -12.43 -6.32
C THR A 202 -27.17 -12.63 -7.83
N ALA A 203 -27.47 -11.57 -8.59
CA ALA A 203 -27.57 -11.67 -10.04
C ALA A 203 -26.22 -12.03 -10.69
N GLN A 204 -25.13 -11.44 -10.24
CA GLN A 204 -23.78 -11.73 -10.69
C GLN A 204 -23.41 -13.19 -10.36
N ALA A 205 -23.64 -13.63 -9.13
CA ALA A 205 -23.37 -15.00 -8.70
C ALA A 205 -24.10 -16.04 -9.56
N LEU A 206 -25.40 -15.84 -9.83
CA LEU A 206 -26.19 -16.76 -10.66
C LEU A 206 -25.66 -16.84 -12.10
N LYS A 207 -25.25 -15.74 -12.70
CA LYS A 207 -24.66 -15.75 -14.05
C LYS A 207 -23.32 -16.49 -14.09
N LEU A 208 -22.46 -16.27 -13.06
CA LEU A 208 -21.20 -16.98 -12.95
C LEU A 208 -21.42 -18.49 -12.79
N ILE A 209 -22.34 -18.90 -11.92
CA ILE A 209 -22.66 -20.33 -11.72
C ILE A 209 -23.22 -20.95 -13.00
N ALA A 210 -24.10 -20.24 -13.74
CA ALA A 210 -24.67 -20.72 -14.97
C ALA A 210 -23.61 -20.98 -16.08
N ALA A 211 -22.49 -20.24 -16.06
CA ALA A 211 -21.36 -20.47 -16.96
C ALA A 211 -20.51 -21.70 -16.61
N LYS A 212 -20.77 -22.35 -15.46
CA LYS A 212 -20.10 -23.59 -14.97
C LYS A 212 -18.58 -23.52 -14.99
N PRO A 213 -17.93 -22.47 -14.48
CA PRO A 213 -16.48 -22.42 -14.40
C PRO A 213 -15.95 -23.42 -13.35
N GLN A 214 -14.71 -23.92 -13.56
CA GLN A 214 -14.01 -24.75 -12.58
C GLN A 214 -13.57 -23.93 -11.34
N ALA A 215 -13.26 -22.64 -11.55
CA ALA A 215 -12.93 -21.70 -10.49
C ALA A 215 -13.59 -20.35 -10.71
N ILE A 216 -13.70 -19.56 -9.65
CA ILE A 216 -14.10 -18.14 -9.74
C ILE A 216 -13.02 -17.30 -9.07
N LEU A 217 -12.58 -16.24 -9.78
CA LEU A 217 -11.72 -15.19 -9.24
C LEU A 217 -12.56 -14.00 -8.81
N VAL A 218 -12.47 -13.63 -7.53
CA VAL A 218 -13.06 -12.42 -6.96
C VAL A 218 -12.00 -11.33 -6.88
N ALA A 219 -12.06 -10.35 -7.77
CA ALA A 219 -11.12 -9.24 -7.84
C ALA A 219 -11.62 -8.02 -7.05
N ALA A 220 -11.54 -8.13 -5.73
CA ALA A 220 -12.00 -7.14 -4.78
C ALA A 220 -10.99 -6.94 -3.63
N SER A 221 -11.30 -6.07 -2.70
CA SER A 221 -10.41 -5.78 -1.56
C SER A 221 -11.20 -5.42 -0.30
N GLY A 222 -10.59 -5.70 0.86
CA GLY A 222 -11.19 -5.46 2.16
C GLY A 222 -12.44 -6.31 2.44
N THR A 223 -13.25 -5.88 3.37
CA THR A 223 -14.46 -6.60 3.79
C THR A 223 -15.52 -6.75 2.70
N PRO A 224 -15.71 -5.79 1.76
CA PRO A 224 -16.68 -5.99 0.67
C PRO A 224 -16.37 -7.17 -0.25
N ALA A 225 -15.13 -7.68 -0.25
CA ALA A 225 -14.75 -8.84 -1.05
C ALA A 225 -15.33 -10.16 -0.53
N ALA A 226 -15.80 -10.23 0.70
CA ALA A 226 -16.46 -11.41 1.25
C ALA A 226 -17.86 -11.64 0.67
N LEU A 227 -18.55 -10.58 0.24
CA LEU A 227 -19.94 -10.66 -0.25
C LEU A 227 -20.11 -11.58 -1.47
N PRO A 228 -19.29 -11.48 -2.55
CA PRO A 228 -19.43 -12.42 -3.67
C PRO A 228 -19.19 -13.87 -3.28
N GLU A 229 -18.20 -14.12 -2.44
CA GLU A 229 -17.84 -15.47 -2.02
C GLU A 229 -18.93 -16.11 -1.16
N ALA A 230 -19.44 -15.41 -0.16
CA ALA A 230 -20.58 -15.86 0.65
C ALA A 230 -21.82 -16.12 -0.22
N THR A 231 -22.13 -15.23 -1.17
CA THR A 231 -23.26 -15.40 -2.10
C THR A 231 -23.08 -16.63 -3.00
N LEU A 232 -21.88 -16.87 -3.54
CA LEU A 232 -21.57 -18.04 -4.36
C LEU A 232 -21.78 -19.33 -3.56
N LYS A 233 -21.28 -19.40 -2.33
CA LYS A 233 -21.45 -20.57 -1.42
C LYS A 233 -22.92 -20.78 -1.07
N GLU A 234 -23.66 -19.72 -0.72
CA GLU A 234 -25.11 -19.79 -0.44
C GLU A 234 -25.88 -20.34 -1.65
N ARG A 235 -25.48 -19.99 -2.87
CA ARG A 235 -26.10 -20.45 -4.12
C ARG A 235 -25.57 -21.81 -4.61
N GLY A 236 -24.76 -22.49 -3.81
CA GLY A 236 -24.34 -23.87 -4.06
C GLY A 236 -23.15 -24.01 -5.01
N TYR A 237 -22.34 -22.94 -5.22
CA TYR A 237 -21.10 -23.08 -5.98
C TYR A 237 -20.10 -23.91 -5.20
N ALA A 238 -19.66 -25.02 -5.80
CA ALA A 238 -18.73 -25.98 -5.18
C ALA A 238 -17.32 -25.95 -5.80
N GLY A 239 -17.08 -25.10 -6.79
CA GLY A 239 -15.76 -24.93 -7.41
C GLY A 239 -14.79 -24.16 -6.51
N VAL A 240 -13.54 -24.05 -6.99
CA VAL A 240 -12.48 -23.33 -6.28
C VAL A 240 -12.73 -21.80 -6.36
N ILE A 241 -12.57 -21.11 -5.25
CA ILE A 241 -12.64 -19.64 -5.22
C ILE A 241 -11.24 -19.09 -4.98
N TYR A 242 -10.84 -18.17 -5.86
CA TYR A 242 -9.64 -17.37 -5.73
C TYR A 242 -10.01 -15.94 -5.36
N GLN A 243 -9.20 -15.35 -4.52
CA GLN A 243 -9.26 -13.93 -4.18
C GLN A 243 -7.95 -13.24 -4.63
N THR A 244 -7.97 -11.92 -4.67
CA THR A 244 -6.75 -11.13 -4.83
C THR A 244 -6.05 -10.92 -3.47
N HIS A 245 -4.80 -10.46 -3.49
CA HIS A 245 -4.11 -10.03 -2.26
C HIS A 245 -4.81 -8.85 -1.55
N GLY A 246 -5.82 -8.25 -2.18
CA GLY A 246 -6.67 -7.22 -1.60
C GLY A 246 -7.50 -7.65 -0.39
N VAL A 247 -7.55 -8.96 -0.07
CA VAL A 247 -8.28 -9.48 1.11
C VAL A 247 -7.37 -9.92 2.25
N ALA A 248 -6.05 -9.74 2.12
CA ALA A 248 -5.06 -10.23 3.08
C ALA A 248 -5.08 -9.49 4.43
N ASN A 249 -6.21 -9.58 5.15
CA ASN A 249 -6.41 -9.01 6.49
C ASN A 249 -7.40 -9.85 7.31
N ASN A 250 -7.36 -9.68 8.63
CA ASN A 250 -8.21 -10.44 9.55
C ASN A 250 -9.68 -10.00 9.53
N ASP A 251 -9.99 -8.79 9.09
CA ASP A 251 -11.39 -8.36 8.91
C ASP A 251 -12.08 -9.17 7.81
N PHE A 252 -11.37 -9.55 6.76
CA PHE A 252 -11.91 -10.45 5.73
C PHE A 252 -12.25 -11.81 6.33
N LEU A 253 -11.36 -12.40 7.14
CA LEU A 253 -11.63 -13.66 7.84
C LEU A 253 -12.84 -13.54 8.77
N ARG A 254 -12.91 -12.46 9.54
CA ARG A 254 -14.01 -12.20 10.49
C ARG A 254 -15.37 -12.05 9.79
N VAL A 255 -15.41 -11.33 8.67
CA VAL A 255 -16.65 -11.07 7.91
C VAL A 255 -17.05 -12.29 7.09
N GLY A 256 -16.10 -12.94 6.45
CA GLY A 256 -16.35 -14.12 5.61
C GLY A 256 -16.65 -15.39 6.43
N GLY A 257 -16.08 -15.48 7.64
CA GLY A 257 -16.31 -16.63 8.53
C GLY A 257 -16.03 -17.96 7.82
N LYS A 258 -16.96 -18.91 7.94
CA LYS A 258 -16.86 -20.23 7.31
C LYS A 258 -16.97 -20.21 5.78
N ASP A 259 -17.55 -19.16 5.21
CA ASP A 259 -17.81 -19.10 3.77
C ASP A 259 -16.50 -18.86 2.97
N VAL A 260 -15.45 -18.37 3.62
CA VAL A 260 -14.14 -18.16 3.00
C VAL A 260 -13.14 -19.29 3.27
N GLU A 261 -13.54 -20.35 3.94
CA GLU A 261 -12.69 -21.55 4.12
C GLU A 261 -12.32 -22.16 2.78
N GLY A 262 -11.03 -22.50 2.61
CA GLY A 262 -10.49 -23.05 1.37
C GLY A 262 -10.22 -22.04 0.26
N THR A 263 -10.49 -20.77 0.49
CA THR A 263 -10.13 -19.68 -0.45
C THR A 263 -8.63 -19.65 -0.69
N ILE A 264 -8.23 -19.46 -1.94
CA ILE A 264 -6.83 -19.40 -2.36
C ILE A 264 -6.52 -17.99 -2.86
N LEU A 265 -5.37 -17.45 -2.47
CA LEU A 265 -4.93 -16.13 -2.94
C LEU A 265 -3.41 -15.97 -2.94
N PRO A 266 -2.86 -15.15 -3.83
CA PRO A 266 -1.50 -14.67 -3.69
C PRO A 266 -1.45 -13.63 -2.58
N SER A 267 -0.35 -13.56 -1.85
CA SER A 267 -0.15 -12.55 -0.81
C SER A 267 1.31 -12.14 -0.71
N GLY A 268 1.58 -11.00 -0.10
CA GLY A 268 2.91 -10.66 0.36
C GLY A 268 3.39 -11.63 1.46
N PRO A 269 4.69 -11.92 1.53
CA PRO A 269 5.27 -12.86 2.51
C PRO A 269 4.91 -12.55 3.96
N ILE A 270 4.69 -11.28 4.30
CA ILE A 270 4.35 -10.80 5.65
C ILE A 270 3.15 -11.54 6.27
N LEU A 271 2.12 -11.85 5.47
CA LEU A 271 0.89 -12.49 5.98
C LEU A 271 1.15 -13.82 6.69
N VAL A 272 2.19 -14.50 6.26
CA VAL A 272 2.61 -15.81 6.78
C VAL A 272 4.09 -15.83 7.20
N ALA A 273 4.62 -14.69 7.66
CA ALA A 273 6.05 -14.50 7.95
C ALA A 273 6.64 -15.59 8.83
N ALA A 274 5.91 -16.07 9.86
CA ALA A 274 6.35 -17.14 10.75
C ALA A 274 6.44 -18.52 10.04
N GLN A 275 5.72 -18.71 8.94
CA GLN A 275 5.69 -19.97 8.19
C GLN A 275 6.74 -20.01 7.06
N LEU A 276 7.41 -18.89 6.78
CA LEU A 276 8.43 -18.80 5.73
C LEU A 276 9.71 -19.55 6.14
N PRO A 277 10.47 -20.10 5.17
CA PRO A 277 11.81 -20.62 5.44
C PRO A 277 12.76 -19.49 5.86
N ASP A 278 13.80 -19.82 6.64
CA ASP A 278 14.78 -18.82 7.13
C ASP A 278 15.56 -18.13 6.01
N SER A 279 15.64 -18.77 4.84
CA SER A 279 16.27 -18.21 3.64
C SER A 279 15.44 -17.13 2.94
N ASN A 280 14.15 -16.94 3.34
CA ASN A 280 13.31 -15.90 2.74
C ASN A 280 13.77 -14.52 3.19
N ALA A 281 14.13 -13.67 2.24
CA ALA A 281 14.71 -12.35 2.50
C ALA A 281 13.76 -11.38 3.26
N SER A 282 12.44 -11.60 3.17
CA SER A 282 11.43 -10.77 3.83
C SER A 282 11.08 -11.25 5.24
N LYS A 283 11.49 -12.47 5.63
CA LYS A 283 11.07 -13.08 6.90
C LYS A 283 11.41 -12.21 8.10
N GLN A 284 12.63 -11.69 8.17
CA GLN A 284 13.07 -10.88 9.32
C GLN A 284 12.28 -9.58 9.45
N GLN A 285 12.09 -8.86 8.33
CA GLN A 285 11.32 -7.60 8.32
C GLN A 285 9.83 -7.88 8.59
N GLY A 286 9.30 -8.97 8.04
CA GLY A 286 7.93 -9.41 8.31
C GLY A 286 7.71 -9.71 9.79
N LEU A 287 8.61 -10.45 10.44
CA LEU A 287 8.51 -10.74 11.88
C LEU A 287 8.71 -9.48 12.73
N ALA A 288 9.63 -8.59 12.35
CA ALA A 288 9.85 -7.32 13.06
C ALA A 288 8.57 -6.46 13.08
N TYR A 289 7.93 -6.31 11.91
CA TYR A 289 6.65 -5.62 11.82
C TYR A 289 5.56 -6.33 12.64
N THR A 290 5.42 -7.67 12.49
CA THR A 290 4.43 -8.46 13.23
C THR A 290 4.57 -8.23 14.74
N HIS A 291 5.77 -8.36 15.28
CA HIS A 291 6.03 -8.15 16.71
C HIS A 291 5.68 -6.72 17.15
N ALA A 292 6.09 -5.72 16.40
CA ALA A 292 5.80 -4.32 16.73
C ALA A 292 4.29 -4.02 16.71
N TYR A 293 3.59 -4.52 15.67
CA TYR A 293 2.17 -4.29 15.51
C TYR A 293 1.34 -5.03 16.56
N GLU A 294 1.62 -6.31 16.79
CA GLU A 294 0.90 -7.13 17.76
C GLU A 294 1.15 -6.70 19.22
N ALA A 295 2.34 -6.19 19.50
CA ALA A 295 2.62 -5.60 20.83
C ALA A 295 1.74 -4.39 21.12
N ALA A 296 1.37 -3.61 20.09
CA ALA A 296 0.55 -2.42 20.24
C ALA A 296 -0.97 -2.71 20.12
N TYR A 297 -1.37 -3.70 19.31
CA TYR A 297 -2.77 -3.90 18.92
C TYR A 297 -3.31 -5.32 19.20
N GLY A 298 -2.51 -6.18 19.82
CA GLY A 298 -2.89 -7.53 20.23
C GLY A 298 -2.46 -8.63 19.24
N GLY A 299 -2.27 -9.83 19.74
CA GLY A 299 -1.84 -10.99 18.96
C GLY A 299 -2.83 -11.32 17.82
N GLY A 300 -2.32 -11.67 16.64
CA GLY A 300 -3.11 -12.00 15.46
C GLY A 300 -3.78 -10.79 14.78
N SER A 301 -3.42 -9.56 15.16
CA SER A 301 -4.01 -8.35 14.58
C SER A 301 -3.34 -7.88 13.28
N VAL A 302 -2.23 -8.46 12.89
CA VAL A 302 -1.45 -8.06 11.72
C VAL A 302 -2.27 -8.13 10.42
N ALA A 303 -2.15 -7.09 9.60
CA ALA A 303 -2.68 -7.02 8.26
C ALA A 303 -1.58 -6.56 7.29
N THR A 304 -1.59 -7.09 6.06
CA THR A 304 -0.59 -6.70 5.04
C THR A 304 -0.62 -5.22 4.73
N PHE A 305 -1.80 -4.60 4.83
CA PHE A 305 -1.98 -3.17 4.51
C PHE A 305 -1.17 -2.25 5.42
N GLY A 306 -1.10 -2.53 6.72
CA GLY A 306 -0.24 -1.77 7.63
C GLY A 306 1.24 -1.94 7.28
N ALA A 307 1.64 -3.15 6.90
CA ALA A 307 3.02 -3.43 6.49
C ALA A 307 3.43 -2.71 5.19
N HIS A 308 2.49 -2.34 4.30
CA HIS A 308 2.82 -1.47 3.15
C HIS A 308 3.28 -0.08 3.58
N LEU A 309 2.66 0.48 4.63
CA LEU A 309 3.13 1.74 5.20
C LEU A 309 4.49 1.58 5.93
N TRP A 310 4.69 0.45 6.60
CA TRP A 310 5.99 0.10 7.19
C TRP A 310 7.09 0.03 6.13
N ASP A 311 6.83 -0.63 5.01
CA ASP A 311 7.77 -0.72 3.89
C ASP A 311 8.03 0.66 3.25
N ALA A 312 7.02 1.53 3.16
CA ALA A 312 7.23 2.92 2.74
C ALA A 312 8.17 3.66 3.69
N ALA A 313 8.06 3.43 5.00
CA ALA A 313 9.00 4.01 5.97
C ALA A 313 10.40 3.42 5.85
N LEU A 314 10.56 2.13 5.53
CA LEU A 314 11.87 1.53 5.23
C LEU A 314 12.52 2.17 3.99
N LEU A 315 11.74 2.43 2.93
CA LEU A 315 12.20 3.18 1.76
C LEU A 315 12.67 4.59 2.16
N LEU A 316 11.91 5.29 3.01
CA LEU A 316 12.31 6.61 3.50
C LEU A 316 13.55 6.56 4.39
N GLN A 317 13.68 5.56 5.26
CA GLN A 317 14.88 5.36 6.08
C GLN A 317 16.14 5.15 5.23
N HIS A 318 15.99 4.47 4.08
CA HIS A 318 17.06 4.28 3.12
C HIS A 318 17.37 5.56 2.32
N ALA A 319 16.34 6.26 1.83
CA ALA A 319 16.47 7.36 0.89
C ALA A 319 16.79 8.72 1.53
N ILE A 320 16.22 9.01 2.71
CA ILE A 320 16.40 10.32 3.38
C ILE A 320 17.88 10.64 3.67
N PRO A 321 18.74 9.75 4.20
CA PRO A 321 20.13 10.05 4.41
C PRO A 321 20.87 10.46 3.14
N GLU A 322 20.52 9.86 1.99
CA GLU A 322 21.11 10.22 0.70
C GLU A 322 20.62 11.58 0.20
N ALA A 323 19.31 11.88 0.39
CA ALA A 323 18.75 13.20 0.04
C ALA A 323 19.36 14.32 0.89
N LEU A 324 19.58 14.09 2.19
CA LEU A 324 20.18 15.08 3.11
C LEU A 324 21.62 15.47 2.73
N LYS A 325 22.35 14.64 1.99
CA LYS A 325 23.67 14.99 1.44
C LYS A 325 23.58 16.05 0.35
N LYS A 326 22.42 16.22 -0.28
CA LYS A 326 22.22 17.08 -1.46
C LYS A 326 21.42 18.34 -1.16
N ALA A 327 20.44 18.29 -0.24
CA ALA A 327 19.55 19.41 0.02
C ALA A 327 18.98 19.37 1.46
N GLN A 328 18.38 20.49 1.88
CA GLN A 328 17.75 20.60 3.20
C GLN A 328 16.24 20.31 3.12
N PRO A 329 15.65 19.65 4.14
CA PRO A 329 14.19 19.45 4.23
C PRO A 329 13.39 20.75 4.09
N GLY A 330 12.18 20.64 3.55
CA GLY A 330 11.27 21.76 3.31
C GLY A 330 11.57 22.55 2.02
N THR A 331 12.52 22.09 1.19
CA THR A 331 12.89 22.75 -0.07
C THR A 331 12.47 21.92 -1.30
N PRO A 332 12.20 22.54 -2.45
CA PRO A 332 11.96 21.82 -3.70
C PRO A 332 13.13 20.90 -4.09
N GLU A 333 14.36 21.33 -3.83
CA GLU A 333 15.59 20.57 -4.09
C GLU A 333 15.65 19.29 -3.26
N PHE A 334 15.16 19.33 -2.02
CA PHE A 334 15.08 18.15 -1.17
C PHE A 334 14.07 17.13 -1.72
N ARG A 335 12.90 17.58 -2.21
CA ARG A 335 11.91 16.70 -2.86
C ARG A 335 12.48 16.00 -4.08
N VAL A 336 13.25 16.72 -4.90
CA VAL A 336 13.96 16.12 -6.06
C VAL A 336 14.99 15.10 -5.58
N ALA A 337 15.84 15.47 -4.62
CA ALA A 337 16.87 14.60 -4.08
C ALA A 337 16.27 13.33 -3.44
N LEU A 338 15.14 13.47 -2.73
CA LEU A 338 14.45 12.35 -2.10
C LEU A 338 13.82 11.41 -3.15
N ARG A 339 13.17 11.97 -4.20
CA ARG A 339 12.67 11.19 -5.33
C ARG A 339 13.80 10.36 -5.97
N ASP A 340 14.91 11.01 -6.30
CA ASP A 340 16.05 10.36 -6.94
C ASP A 340 16.68 9.27 -6.04
N ALA A 341 16.68 9.50 -4.72
CA ALA A 341 17.18 8.52 -3.76
C ALA A 341 16.23 7.30 -3.63
N ILE A 342 14.91 7.51 -3.68
CA ILE A 342 13.93 6.42 -3.71
C ILE A 342 14.08 5.60 -5.01
N GLU A 343 14.16 6.27 -6.16
CA GLU A 343 14.38 5.64 -7.48
C GLU A 343 15.69 4.83 -7.53
N GLY A 344 16.72 5.27 -6.82
CA GLY A 344 18.01 4.57 -6.71
C GLY A 344 18.06 3.43 -5.69
N THR A 345 16.96 3.06 -5.05
CA THR A 345 16.92 2.00 -4.04
C THR A 345 17.18 0.64 -4.67
N THR A 346 18.19 -0.10 -4.18
CA THR A 346 18.52 -1.44 -4.65
C THR A 346 18.73 -2.39 -3.47
N ASN A 347 18.32 -3.66 -3.65
CA ASN A 347 18.49 -4.74 -2.68
C ASN A 347 18.05 -4.39 -1.24
N LEU A 348 16.95 -3.65 -1.10
CA LEU A 348 16.37 -3.31 0.20
C LEU A 348 15.38 -4.39 0.65
N PRO A 349 15.72 -5.25 1.63
CA PRO A 349 14.78 -6.21 2.20
C PRO A 349 13.68 -5.48 2.99
N ALA A 350 12.43 -5.85 2.74
CA ALA A 350 11.25 -5.29 3.38
C ALA A 350 10.25 -6.40 3.74
N ALA A 351 9.13 -6.06 4.36
CA ALA A 351 8.15 -7.03 4.79
C ALA A 351 7.43 -7.74 3.62
N HIS A 352 7.31 -7.05 2.48
CA HIS A 352 6.64 -7.61 1.29
C HIS A 352 7.57 -8.15 0.20
N GLY A 353 8.87 -7.93 0.31
CA GLY A 353 9.82 -8.35 -0.73
C GLY A 353 11.17 -7.68 -0.58
N VAL A 354 11.93 -7.67 -1.68
CA VAL A 354 13.19 -6.94 -1.79
C VAL A 354 13.03 -5.87 -2.86
N PHE A 355 13.07 -4.60 -2.45
CA PHE A 355 12.91 -3.50 -3.39
C PHE A 355 14.18 -3.27 -4.22
N ASN A 356 13.99 -3.20 -5.54
CA ASN A 356 14.98 -2.83 -6.54
C ASN A 356 14.33 -1.84 -7.50
N MET A 357 14.31 -0.58 -7.12
CA MET A 357 13.71 0.46 -7.94
C MET A 357 14.66 0.94 -9.04
N SER A 358 14.14 1.54 -10.08
CA SER A 358 14.90 2.10 -11.18
C SER A 358 14.09 3.17 -11.91
N LYS A 359 14.72 3.87 -12.87
CA LYS A 359 14.05 4.87 -13.73
C LYS A 359 12.88 4.32 -14.55
N THR A 360 12.77 3.02 -14.69
CA THR A 360 11.73 2.34 -15.48
C THR A 360 10.86 1.41 -14.64
N ASP A 361 11.16 1.26 -13.34
CA ASP A 361 10.40 0.43 -12.41
C ASP A 361 10.31 1.11 -11.04
N HIS A 362 9.17 1.73 -10.75
CA HIS A 362 8.86 2.38 -9.47
C HIS A 362 8.05 1.48 -8.52
N SER A 363 7.88 0.19 -8.86
CA SER A 363 7.40 -0.87 -7.96
C SER A 363 8.57 -1.59 -7.29
N GLY A 364 9.59 -1.96 -8.06
CA GLY A 364 10.83 -2.58 -7.60
C GLY A 364 10.68 -3.97 -6.98
N LEU A 365 9.52 -4.62 -7.11
CA LEU A 365 9.23 -5.94 -6.55
C LEU A 365 9.16 -7.00 -7.64
N ASP A 366 9.73 -8.17 -7.38
CA ASP A 366 9.74 -9.33 -8.25
C ASP A 366 8.99 -10.55 -7.64
N ALA A 367 9.11 -11.73 -8.26
CA ALA A 367 8.43 -12.94 -7.83
C ALA A 367 8.73 -13.37 -6.38
N ARG A 368 9.82 -12.89 -5.78
CA ARG A 368 10.15 -13.12 -4.36
C ARG A 368 9.17 -12.42 -3.40
N ALA A 369 8.42 -11.45 -3.91
CA ALA A 369 7.45 -10.66 -3.14
C ALA A 369 6.06 -11.31 -3.06
N ARG A 370 5.90 -12.54 -3.55
CA ARG A 370 4.61 -13.25 -3.54
C ARG A 370 4.73 -14.66 -2.98
N VAL A 371 3.69 -15.08 -2.28
CA VAL A 371 3.45 -16.47 -1.86
C VAL A 371 1.99 -16.79 -2.10
N MET A 372 1.68 -18.07 -2.34
CA MET A 372 0.29 -18.53 -2.37
C MET A 372 -0.13 -18.94 -0.97
N VAL A 373 -1.31 -18.55 -0.57
CA VAL A 373 -1.90 -18.91 0.74
C VAL A 373 -3.32 -19.40 0.57
N THR A 374 -3.78 -20.14 1.57
CA THR A 374 -5.20 -20.53 1.70
C THR A 374 -5.71 -20.19 3.09
N ILE A 375 -7.02 -20.21 3.26
CA ILE A 375 -7.69 -20.08 4.56
C ILE A 375 -8.01 -21.49 5.06
N LYS A 376 -7.52 -21.84 6.24
CA LYS A 376 -7.79 -23.09 6.91
C LYS A 376 -8.02 -22.88 8.41
N ASP A 377 -9.15 -23.38 8.91
CA ASP A 377 -9.56 -23.20 10.30
C ASP A 377 -9.54 -21.71 10.73
N GLY A 378 -10.03 -20.82 9.83
CA GLY A 378 -10.07 -19.37 10.03
C GLY A 378 -8.70 -18.70 10.09
N LYS A 379 -7.64 -19.31 9.55
CA LYS A 379 -6.26 -18.81 9.57
C LYS A 379 -5.62 -18.83 8.20
N TRP A 380 -4.67 -17.93 8.00
CA TRP A 380 -3.82 -17.90 6.82
C TRP A 380 -2.78 -19.01 6.87
N VAL A 381 -2.73 -19.83 5.85
CA VAL A 381 -1.80 -20.96 5.73
C VAL A 381 -1.03 -20.87 4.41
N LEU A 382 0.30 -20.96 4.52
CA LEU A 382 1.18 -20.98 3.35
C LEU A 382 0.93 -22.27 2.53
N LEU A 383 0.63 -22.13 1.24
CA LEU A 383 0.63 -23.22 0.29
C LEU A 383 2.06 -23.56 -0.14
N LYS A 384 2.36 -24.86 -0.17
CA LYS A 384 3.68 -25.39 -0.54
C LYS A 384 3.70 -25.82 -1.99
#